data_f343489ff7b0db9f4c51cff7bbbfa5b1
#
_entry.id   f343489ff7b0db9f4c51cff7bbbfa5b1
#
_cell.length_a   1.000
_cell.length_b   1.000
_cell.length_c   1.000
_cell.angle_alpha   90.00
_cell.angle_beta   90.00
_cell.angle_gamma   90.00
#
_symmetry.space_group_name_H-M   'P 1'
#
loop_
_entity.id
_entity.type
_entity.pdbx_description
1 polymer ?
#
loop_
_entity_poly.entity_id
_entity_poly.type
_entity_poly.pdbx_seq_one_letter_code
_entity_poly.pdbx_strand_id
1 'polypeptide(L)'
;MLEGRRLLITGVITNRSIAYATAVRAQELGAEILLTSFGRARRLTERAAKRLPEPVDVLELDVNSPDDLAALTAELQRRWGRVDGALHAIAHAPGDAFGGDFLATPPESAEAAFRTSAYSLNALAVALRPLWREAGDGSLVGLDFDATVAWPAYDWMGVAKAALEATSRYLARDLGGENVRVNLVSAGP
;
A
#
# COMPACT_ATOMS: atom_id res chain seq x y z
N MET A 1 13.20 16.81 7.65
CA MET A 1 12.24 16.05 8.51
C MET A 1 12.32 14.54 8.24
N LEU A 2 12.45 14.15 6.97
CA LEU A 2 12.61 12.74 6.57
C LEU A 2 14.03 12.44 6.05
N GLU A 3 14.99 13.28 6.35
CA GLU A 3 16.39 13.13 5.91
C GLU A 3 16.94 11.75 6.28
N GLY A 4 17.48 11.03 5.29
CA GLY A 4 18.03 9.69 5.44
C GLY A 4 17.00 8.57 5.67
N ARG A 5 15.68 8.87 5.65
CA ARG A 5 14.62 7.86 5.74
C ARG A 5 14.40 7.22 4.38
N ARG A 6 14.17 5.90 4.37
CA ARG A 6 13.94 5.05 3.20
C ARG A 6 12.50 4.58 3.17
N LEU A 7 11.76 5.03 2.18
CA LEU A 7 10.31 4.82 2.11
C LEU A 7 9.91 4.06 0.86
N LEU A 8 9.13 3.00 1.04
CA LEU A 8 8.48 2.28 -0.04
C LEU A 8 7.09 2.86 -0.29
N ILE A 9 6.81 3.28 -1.51
CA ILE A 9 5.51 3.87 -1.87
C ILE A 9 4.84 3.02 -2.94
N THR A 10 3.69 2.46 -2.59
CA THR A 10 2.84 1.69 -3.51
C THR A 10 1.70 2.54 -4.07
N GLY A 11 1.06 2.08 -5.15
CA GLY A 11 -0.18 2.68 -5.64
C GLY A 11 -0.03 3.97 -6.45
N VAL A 12 1.16 4.34 -6.88
CA VAL A 12 1.37 5.44 -7.83
C VAL A 12 1.00 4.95 -9.22
N ILE A 13 -0.13 5.39 -9.75
CA ILE A 13 -0.56 5.11 -11.14
C ILE A 13 -0.30 6.32 -12.04
N THR A 14 -0.67 7.50 -11.58
CA THR A 14 -0.47 8.76 -12.31
C THR A 14 0.00 9.86 -11.36
N ASN A 15 0.37 11.01 -11.91
CA ASN A 15 0.69 12.21 -11.12
C ASN A 15 -0.52 12.82 -10.37
N ARG A 16 -1.71 12.23 -10.50
CA ARG A 16 -2.91 12.60 -9.73
C ARG A 16 -3.19 11.65 -8.56
N SER A 17 -2.41 10.56 -8.43
CA SER A 17 -2.55 9.63 -7.32
C SER A 17 -2.16 10.33 -6.00
N ILE A 18 -2.88 10.05 -4.92
CA ILE A 18 -2.50 10.50 -3.56
C ILE A 18 -1.08 10.02 -3.24
N ALA A 19 -0.78 8.77 -3.60
CA ALA A 19 0.56 8.19 -3.45
C ALA A 19 1.65 8.99 -4.20
N TYR A 20 1.33 9.59 -5.36
CA TYR A 20 2.27 10.46 -6.07
C TYR A 20 2.56 11.74 -5.28
N ALA A 21 1.52 12.39 -4.76
CA ALA A 21 1.70 13.59 -3.93
C ALA A 21 2.51 13.27 -2.65
N THR A 22 2.28 12.09 -2.07
CA THR A 22 3.07 11.58 -0.94
C THR A 22 4.53 11.37 -1.34
N ALA A 23 4.79 10.79 -2.52
CA ALA A 23 6.16 10.58 -3.03
C ALA A 23 6.90 11.90 -3.24
N VAL A 24 6.26 12.89 -3.87
CA VAL A 24 6.83 14.25 -4.03
C VAL A 24 7.17 14.84 -2.67
N ARG A 25 6.22 14.80 -1.73
CA ARG A 25 6.43 15.40 -0.41
C ARG A 25 7.49 14.69 0.40
N ALA A 26 7.60 13.37 0.27
CA ALA A 26 8.65 12.58 0.92
C ALA A 26 10.05 13.02 0.46
N GLN A 27 10.25 13.17 -0.86
CA GLN A 27 11.52 13.65 -1.42
C GLN A 27 11.83 15.08 -1.00
N GLU A 28 10.85 16.00 -1.04
CA GLU A 28 11.04 17.38 -0.55
C GLU A 28 11.46 17.45 0.92
N LEU A 29 11.12 16.46 1.71
CA LEU A 29 11.48 16.34 3.12
C LEU A 29 12.79 15.57 3.35
N GLY A 30 13.47 15.13 2.27
CA GLY A 30 14.77 14.47 2.31
C GLY A 30 14.74 12.94 2.37
N ALA A 31 13.59 12.31 2.09
CA ALA A 31 13.52 10.85 2.06
C ALA A 31 14.05 10.29 0.73
N GLU A 32 14.76 9.17 0.81
CA GLU A 32 15.00 8.27 -0.31
C GLU A 32 13.76 7.39 -0.52
N ILE A 33 13.26 7.30 -1.74
CA ILE A 33 12.03 6.54 -2.02
C ILE A 33 12.23 5.52 -3.14
N LEU A 34 11.42 4.46 -3.10
CA LEU A 34 11.19 3.54 -4.22
C LEU A 34 9.68 3.38 -4.44
N LEU A 35 9.29 3.21 -5.69
CA LEU A 35 7.92 2.94 -6.06
C LEU A 35 7.74 1.46 -6.40
N THR A 36 6.49 0.98 -6.33
CA THR A 36 6.14 -0.34 -6.82
C THR A 36 4.98 -0.29 -7.79
N SER A 37 4.96 -1.22 -8.70
CA SER A 37 3.85 -1.47 -9.62
C SER A 37 4.02 -2.82 -10.30
N PHE A 38 2.99 -3.30 -10.98
CA PHE A 38 3.06 -4.54 -11.77
C PHE A 38 2.18 -4.50 -13.00
N GLY A 39 2.42 -5.44 -13.91
CA GLY A 39 1.59 -5.68 -15.08
C GLY A 39 1.38 -4.42 -15.93
N ARG A 40 0.14 -4.17 -16.34
CA ARG A 40 -0.19 -3.04 -17.25
C ARG A 40 0.00 -1.67 -16.60
N ALA A 41 -0.15 -1.58 -15.30
CA ALA A 41 -0.01 -0.33 -14.55
C ALA A 41 1.44 0.15 -14.50
N ARG A 42 2.42 -0.74 -14.59
CA ARG A 42 3.84 -0.44 -14.46
C ARG A 42 4.30 0.70 -15.38
N ARG A 43 3.92 0.68 -16.64
CA ARG A 43 4.28 1.75 -17.60
C ARG A 43 3.75 3.13 -17.20
N LEU A 44 2.59 3.18 -16.54
CA LEU A 44 2.02 4.44 -16.04
C LEU A 44 2.82 4.93 -14.84
N THR A 45 3.12 4.03 -13.90
CA THR A 45 3.94 4.32 -12.73
C THR A 45 5.34 4.80 -13.13
N GLU A 46 5.99 4.15 -14.09
CA GLU A 46 7.31 4.57 -14.61
C GLU A 46 7.29 5.97 -15.24
N ARG A 47 6.19 6.33 -15.93
CA ARG A 47 6.01 7.70 -16.45
C ARG A 47 5.81 8.71 -15.34
N ALA A 48 5.11 8.34 -14.26
CA ALA A 48 4.92 9.18 -13.09
C ALA A 48 6.25 9.34 -12.33
N ALA A 49 6.99 8.26 -12.12
CA ALA A 49 8.29 8.25 -11.46
C ALA A 49 9.30 9.22 -12.09
N LYS A 50 9.31 9.32 -13.43
CA LYS A 50 10.17 10.28 -14.17
C LYS A 50 9.80 11.76 -13.96
N ARG A 51 8.63 12.04 -13.39
CA ARG A 51 8.14 13.40 -13.12
C ARG A 51 8.28 13.80 -11.65
N LEU A 52 8.78 12.91 -10.82
CA LEU A 52 9.15 13.24 -9.44
C LEU A 52 10.30 14.25 -9.43
N PRO A 53 10.46 15.03 -8.35
CA PRO A 53 11.61 15.93 -8.20
C PRO A 53 12.95 15.22 -8.45
N GLU A 54 13.08 14.01 -7.91
CA GLU A 54 14.17 13.08 -8.21
C GLU A 54 13.56 11.79 -8.82
N PRO A 55 13.88 11.45 -10.08
CA PRO A 55 13.41 10.22 -10.69
C PRO A 55 13.85 8.98 -9.90
N VAL A 56 12.95 8.02 -9.74
CA VAL A 56 13.20 6.81 -8.95
C VAL A 56 12.85 5.54 -9.72
N ASP A 57 13.42 4.42 -9.28
CA ASP A 57 13.09 3.11 -9.81
C ASP A 57 11.70 2.64 -9.38
N VAL A 58 11.09 1.84 -10.23
CA VAL A 58 9.83 1.14 -9.99
C VAL A 58 10.11 -0.36 -9.89
N LEU A 59 9.95 -0.92 -8.70
CA LEU A 59 10.10 -2.36 -8.47
C LEU A 59 8.82 -3.10 -8.85
N GLU A 60 8.97 -4.34 -9.33
CA GLU A 60 7.81 -5.21 -9.60
C GLU A 60 7.17 -5.63 -8.28
N LEU A 61 5.85 -5.50 -8.20
CA LEU A 61 5.07 -5.99 -7.06
C LEU A 61 3.60 -6.17 -7.42
N ASP A 62 3.15 -7.41 -7.51
CA ASP A 62 1.76 -7.78 -7.25
C ASP A 62 1.66 -8.19 -5.76
N VAL A 63 0.93 -7.44 -4.97
CA VAL A 63 0.75 -7.72 -3.53
C VAL A 63 0.02 -9.04 -3.26
N ASN A 64 -0.60 -9.66 -4.28
CA ASN A 64 -1.22 -10.96 -4.20
C ASN A 64 -0.27 -12.12 -4.55
N SER A 65 0.97 -11.80 -4.99
CA SER A 65 2.01 -12.76 -5.35
C SER A 65 3.02 -12.91 -4.19
N PRO A 66 3.08 -14.08 -3.51
CA PRO A 66 4.10 -14.33 -2.50
C PRO A 66 5.53 -14.22 -3.05
N ASP A 67 5.73 -14.61 -4.32
CA ASP A 67 7.04 -14.56 -4.97
C ASP A 67 7.49 -13.11 -5.19
N ASP A 68 6.58 -12.22 -5.62
CA ASP A 68 6.88 -10.80 -5.79
C ASP A 68 7.20 -10.13 -4.44
N LEU A 69 6.47 -10.49 -3.37
CA LEU A 69 6.73 -10.00 -2.03
C LEU A 69 8.11 -10.44 -1.52
N ALA A 70 8.49 -11.70 -1.78
CA ALA A 70 9.81 -12.21 -1.43
C ALA A 70 10.92 -11.52 -2.23
N ALA A 71 10.72 -11.35 -3.54
CA ALA A 71 11.66 -10.65 -4.42
C ALA A 71 11.82 -9.17 -4.03
N LEU A 72 10.73 -8.49 -3.68
CA LEU A 72 10.74 -7.13 -3.17
C LEU A 72 11.57 -7.01 -1.90
N THR A 73 11.35 -7.90 -0.93
CA THR A 73 12.11 -7.92 0.33
C THR A 73 13.60 -8.09 0.08
N ALA A 74 13.98 -9.04 -0.78
CA ALA A 74 15.37 -9.30 -1.14
C ALA A 74 16.03 -8.08 -1.82
N GLU A 75 15.30 -7.42 -2.74
CA GLU A 75 15.81 -6.25 -3.44
C GLU A 75 15.96 -5.03 -2.51
N LEU A 76 15.00 -4.79 -1.61
CA LEU A 76 15.11 -3.75 -0.60
C LEU A 76 16.25 -4.01 0.39
N GLN A 77 16.45 -5.27 0.80
CA GLN A 77 17.58 -5.67 1.64
C GLN A 77 18.92 -5.39 0.93
N ARG A 78 19.01 -5.72 -0.36
CA ARG A 78 20.23 -5.51 -1.15
C ARG A 78 20.55 -4.03 -1.35
N ARG A 79 19.53 -3.20 -1.63
CA ARG A 79 19.70 -1.76 -1.92
C ARG A 79 19.89 -0.93 -0.67
N TRP A 80 19.07 -1.19 0.32
CA TRP A 80 18.94 -0.31 1.48
C TRP A 80 19.35 -0.97 2.80
N GLY A 81 19.24 -2.29 2.90
CA GLY A 81 19.46 -3.03 4.13
C GLY A 81 18.37 -2.84 5.18
N ARG A 82 17.57 -1.80 5.06
CA ARG A 82 16.44 -1.47 5.94
C ARG A 82 15.36 -0.67 5.21
N VAL A 83 14.18 -0.58 5.80
CA VAL A 83 13.09 0.32 5.36
C VAL A 83 12.55 1.04 6.59
N ASP A 84 12.38 2.34 6.53
CA ASP A 84 11.88 3.14 7.66
C ASP A 84 10.35 3.31 7.60
N GLY A 85 9.76 3.20 6.40
CA GLY A 85 8.31 3.29 6.26
C GLY A 85 7.79 2.81 4.92
N ALA A 86 6.48 2.53 4.88
CA ALA A 86 5.79 2.17 3.66
C ALA A 86 4.41 2.81 3.58
N LEU A 87 4.02 3.22 2.36
CA LEU A 87 2.66 3.60 2.02
C LEU A 87 1.98 2.46 1.26
N HIS A 88 0.90 1.94 1.83
CA HIS A 88 -0.01 1.02 1.17
C HIS A 88 -1.19 1.82 0.58
N ALA A 89 -1.10 2.14 -0.71
CA ALA A 89 -2.14 2.86 -1.46
C ALA A 89 -2.72 1.96 -2.55
N ILE A 90 -3.11 0.75 -2.15
CA ILE A 90 -3.59 -0.32 -3.04
C ILE A 90 -5.03 -0.66 -2.68
N ALA A 91 -5.89 -0.68 -3.69
CA ALA A 91 -7.23 -1.22 -3.61
C ALA A 91 -7.67 -1.68 -5.00
N HIS A 92 -8.42 -2.77 -5.04
CA HIS A 92 -9.04 -3.28 -6.25
C HIS A 92 -10.28 -4.10 -5.88
N ALA A 93 -11.33 -3.94 -6.67
CA ALA A 93 -12.49 -4.82 -6.69
C ALA A 93 -12.86 -5.10 -8.14
N PRO A 94 -13.27 -6.34 -8.50
CA PRO A 94 -13.89 -6.64 -9.78
C PRO A 94 -15.13 -5.78 -10.01
N GLY A 95 -15.47 -5.54 -11.29
CA GLY A 95 -16.57 -4.63 -11.66
C GLY A 95 -17.95 -5.04 -11.14
N ASP A 96 -18.15 -6.33 -10.86
CA ASP A 96 -19.36 -6.91 -10.27
C ASP A 96 -19.37 -6.91 -8.72
N ALA A 97 -18.27 -6.51 -8.10
CA ALA A 97 -18.16 -6.29 -6.66
C ALA A 97 -18.24 -4.81 -6.28
N PHE A 98 -18.53 -3.96 -7.25
CA PHE A 98 -18.51 -2.51 -7.15
C PHE A 98 -19.52 -1.93 -8.16
N GLY A 99 -20.39 -1.03 -7.78
CA GLY A 99 -21.30 -0.42 -8.74
C GLY A 99 -22.79 -0.42 -8.35
N GLY A 100 -23.16 -0.98 -7.18
CA GLY A 100 -24.50 -0.83 -6.61
C GLY A 100 -25.39 -2.08 -6.67
N ASP A 101 -24.84 -3.25 -7.00
CA ASP A 101 -25.59 -4.54 -6.92
C ASP A 101 -24.91 -5.50 -5.93
N PHE A 102 -24.92 -5.09 -4.67
CA PHE A 102 -24.25 -5.81 -3.59
C PHE A 102 -24.68 -7.26 -3.44
N LEU A 103 -25.98 -7.55 -3.63
CA LEU A 103 -26.53 -8.91 -3.42
C LEU A 103 -26.22 -9.86 -4.57
N ALA A 104 -25.90 -9.38 -5.76
CA ALA A 104 -25.57 -10.19 -6.92
C ALA A 104 -24.07 -10.46 -7.07
N THR A 105 -23.24 -9.91 -6.21
CA THR A 105 -21.79 -10.12 -6.29
C THR A 105 -21.41 -11.59 -6.09
N PRO A 106 -20.69 -12.21 -7.04
CA PRO A 106 -20.16 -13.55 -6.87
C PRO A 106 -19.16 -13.65 -5.73
N PRO A 107 -19.09 -14.78 -4.99
CA PRO A 107 -18.15 -14.96 -3.88
C PRO A 107 -16.69 -14.69 -4.28
N GLU A 108 -16.29 -15.12 -5.48
CA GLU A 108 -14.92 -14.96 -6.00
C GLU A 108 -14.54 -13.49 -6.16
N SER A 109 -15.51 -12.64 -6.55
CA SER A 109 -15.30 -11.20 -6.70
C SER A 109 -15.20 -10.50 -5.33
N ALA A 110 -15.98 -10.95 -4.35
CA ALA A 110 -15.87 -10.49 -2.97
C ALA A 110 -14.51 -10.89 -2.35
N GLU A 111 -14.06 -12.13 -2.57
CA GLU A 111 -12.74 -12.61 -2.15
C GLU A 111 -11.60 -11.81 -2.78
N ALA A 112 -11.69 -11.51 -4.08
CA ALA A 112 -10.69 -10.71 -4.79
C ALA A 112 -10.61 -9.29 -4.23
N ALA A 113 -11.76 -8.66 -3.95
CA ALA A 113 -11.82 -7.35 -3.32
C ALA A 113 -11.16 -7.35 -1.93
N PHE A 114 -11.51 -8.31 -1.08
CA PHE A 114 -10.92 -8.48 0.25
C PHE A 114 -9.41 -8.73 0.18
N ARG A 115 -8.97 -9.68 -0.66
CA ARG A 115 -7.56 -10.07 -0.79
C ARG A 115 -6.69 -8.88 -1.17
N THR A 116 -7.10 -8.13 -2.20
CA THR A 116 -6.30 -7.02 -2.72
C THR A 116 -6.43 -5.74 -1.91
N SER A 117 -7.60 -5.46 -1.31
CA SER A 117 -7.87 -4.17 -0.68
C SER A 117 -7.74 -4.18 0.85
N ALA A 118 -7.69 -5.38 1.48
CA ALA A 118 -7.54 -5.52 2.93
C ALA A 118 -6.35 -6.40 3.31
N TYR A 119 -6.35 -7.68 2.86
CA TYR A 119 -5.31 -8.62 3.27
C TYR A 119 -3.91 -8.22 2.78
N SER A 120 -3.82 -7.53 1.66
CA SER A 120 -2.54 -7.05 1.11
C SER A 120 -1.77 -6.12 2.06
N LEU A 121 -2.45 -5.40 2.97
CA LEU A 121 -1.77 -4.63 4.02
C LEU A 121 -0.98 -5.55 4.95
N ASN A 122 -1.58 -6.68 5.36
CA ASN A 122 -0.89 -7.70 6.15
C ASN A 122 0.25 -8.35 5.37
N ALA A 123 0.02 -8.71 4.10
CA ALA A 123 1.05 -9.34 3.27
C ALA A 123 2.28 -8.43 3.11
N LEU A 124 2.06 -7.14 2.86
CA LEU A 124 3.13 -6.15 2.78
C LEU A 124 3.83 -5.97 4.14
N ALA A 125 3.08 -5.93 5.24
CA ALA A 125 3.65 -5.82 6.58
C ALA A 125 4.56 -7.00 6.91
N VAL A 126 4.14 -8.23 6.60
CA VAL A 126 4.94 -9.45 6.80
C VAL A 126 6.24 -9.39 5.98
N ALA A 127 6.15 -8.98 4.71
CA ALA A 127 7.30 -8.86 3.81
C ALA A 127 8.32 -7.81 4.31
N LEU A 128 7.85 -6.68 4.84
CA LEU A 128 8.73 -5.59 5.30
C LEU A 128 9.21 -5.75 6.75
N ARG A 129 8.61 -6.63 7.55
CA ARG A 129 8.94 -6.80 8.97
C ARG A 129 10.44 -7.05 9.22
N PRO A 130 11.17 -7.88 8.46
CA PRO A 130 12.61 -8.04 8.67
C PRO A 130 13.38 -6.73 8.50
N LEU A 131 12.99 -5.91 7.52
CA LEU A 131 13.65 -4.63 7.19
C LEU A 131 13.37 -3.55 8.24
N TRP A 132 12.20 -3.59 8.90
CA TRP A 132 11.89 -2.74 10.04
C TRP A 132 12.70 -3.12 11.27
N ARG A 133 12.93 -4.41 11.49
CA ARG A 133 13.81 -4.88 12.58
C ARG A 133 15.25 -4.38 12.41
N GLU A 134 15.77 -4.36 11.19
CA GLU A 134 17.08 -3.77 10.88
C GLU A 134 17.10 -2.25 11.07
N ALA A 135 15.98 -1.57 10.83
CA ALA A 135 15.84 -0.14 11.07
C ALA A 135 15.69 0.21 12.57
N GLY A 136 15.20 -0.73 13.39
CA GLY A 136 14.86 -0.52 14.79
C GLY A 136 13.52 0.19 15.03
N ASP A 137 12.90 0.69 13.98
CA ASP A 137 11.55 1.27 13.97
C ASP A 137 10.89 1.08 12.60
N GLY A 138 9.59 1.40 12.49
CA GLY A 138 8.89 1.37 11.23
C GLY A 138 7.58 2.14 11.24
N SER A 139 7.12 2.52 10.05
CA SER A 139 5.81 3.14 9.87
C SER A 139 5.11 2.58 8.63
N LEU A 140 3.96 1.95 8.82
CA LEU A 140 3.08 1.52 7.74
C LEU A 140 1.83 2.40 7.72
N VAL A 141 1.58 3.05 6.59
CA VAL A 141 0.39 3.89 6.39
C VAL A 141 -0.43 3.29 5.26
N GLY A 142 -1.71 3.00 5.51
CA GLY A 142 -2.67 2.59 4.50
C GLY A 142 -3.60 3.73 4.11
N LEU A 143 -4.06 3.74 2.85
CA LEU A 143 -5.13 4.64 2.42
C LEU A 143 -6.49 3.96 2.57
N ASP A 144 -7.40 4.69 3.16
CA ASP A 144 -8.74 4.24 3.48
C ASP A 144 -9.79 5.28 3.06
N PHE A 145 -11.05 4.95 3.21
CA PHE A 145 -12.16 5.88 3.28
C PHE A 145 -13.07 5.48 4.44
N ASP A 146 -13.98 6.33 4.85
CA ASP A 146 -14.90 6.04 5.95
C ASP A 146 -15.75 4.80 5.65
N ALA A 147 -15.42 3.69 6.30
CA ALA A 147 -16.11 2.40 6.16
C ALA A 147 -17.20 2.18 7.23
N THR A 148 -17.55 3.22 8.01
CA THR A 148 -18.58 3.13 9.04
C THR A 148 -20.00 3.22 8.47
N VAL A 149 -20.12 3.61 7.21
CA VAL A 149 -21.40 3.75 6.49
C VAL A 149 -21.37 3.02 5.16
N ALA A 150 -22.57 2.67 4.67
CA ALA A 150 -22.73 2.06 3.35
C ALA A 150 -22.79 3.16 2.27
N TRP A 151 -21.67 3.47 1.68
CA TRP A 151 -21.59 4.44 0.58
C TRP A 151 -22.22 3.86 -0.70
N PRO A 152 -23.00 4.64 -1.45
CA PRO A 152 -23.53 4.22 -2.74
C PRO A 152 -22.43 3.72 -3.68
N ALA A 153 -22.68 2.62 -4.38
CA ALA A 153 -21.80 2.01 -5.37
C ALA A 153 -20.44 1.47 -4.87
N TYR A 154 -20.13 1.52 -3.57
CA TYR A 154 -18.88 0.97 -3.03
C TYR A 154 -18.96 -0.52 -2.68
N ASP A 155 -20.14 -1.04 -2.35
CA ASP A 155 -20.46 -2.46 -2.17
C ASP A 155 -19.35 -3.24 -1.40
N TRP A 156 -18.77 -4.26 -2.01
CA TRP A 156 -17.73 -5.09 -1.40
C TRP A 156 -16.40 -4.35 -1.19
N MET A 157 -16.18 -3.22 -1.85
CA MET A 157 -15.08 -2.34 -1.49
C MET A 157 -15.28 -1.74 -0.09
N GLY A 158 -16.50 -1.37 0.28
CA GLY A 158 -16.84 -0.91 1.64
C GLY A 158 -16.55 -1.99 2.69
N VAL A 159 -16.97 -3.23 2.42
CA VAL A 159 -16.65 -4.39 3.28
C VAL A 159 -15.14 -4.59 3.40
N ALA A 160 -14.40 -4.51 2.27
CA ALA A 160 -12.96 -4.66 2.28
C ALA A 160 -12.27 -3.54 3.07
N LYS A 161 -12.79 -2.30 3.02
CA LYS A 161 -12.23 -1.18 3.81
C LYS A 161 -12.50 -1.32 5.30
N ALA A 162 -13.67 -1.78 5.72
CA ALA A 162 -13.92 -2.15 7.12
C ALA A 162 -12.96 -3.25 7.60
N ALA A 163 -12.69 -4.23 6.74
CA ALA A 163 -11.70 -5.27 7.01
C ALA A 163 -10.26 -4.70 7.06
N LEU A 164 -9.91 -3.73 6.22
CA LEU A 164 -8.62 -3.02 6.25
C LEU A 164 -8.42 -2.31 7.58
N GLU A 165 -9.45 -1.61 8.09
CA GLU A 165 -9.41 -1.00 9.41
C GLU A 165 -9.14 -2.03 10.53
N ALA A 166 -9.87 -3.15 10.50
CA ALA A 166 -9.63 -4.22 11.46
C ALA A 166 -8.21 -4.77 11.34
N THR A 167 -7.73 -5.03 10.12
CA THR A 167 -6.37 -5.51 9.85
C THR A 167 -5.32 -4.55 10.41
N SER A 168 -5.49 -3.25 10.21
CA SER A 168 -4.54 -2.25 10.71
C SER A 168 -4.43 -2.27 12.25
N ARG A 169 -5.55 -2.44 12.94
CA ARG A 169 -5.58 -2.54 14.43
C ARG A 169 -4.82 -3.78 14.94
N TYR A 170 -5.01 -4.94 14.28
CA TYR A 170 -4.29 -6.15 14.66
C TYR A 170 -2.79 -6.03 14.34
N LEU A 171 -2.42 -5.47 13.20
CA LEU A 171 -1.02 -5.22 12.86
C LEU A 171 -0.36 -4.23 13.85
N ALA A 172 -1.05 -3.16 14.23
CA ALA A 172 -0.54 -2.19 15.21
C ALA A 172 -0.30 -2.85 16.58
N ARG A 173 -1.21 -3.75 17.03
CA ARG A 173 -1.03 -4.52 18.25
C ARG A 173 0.20 -5.43 18.17
N ASP A 174 0.32 -6.19 17.08
CA ASP A 174 1.32 -7.26 16.98
C ASP A 174 2.72 -6.72 16.66
N LEU A 175 2.80 -5.62 15.93
CA LEU A 175 4.07 -4.98 15.54
C LEU A 175 4.51 -3.85 16.49
N GLY A 176 3.62 -3.38 17.36
CA GLY A 176 3.93 -2.28 18.28
C GLY A 176 5.10 -2.58 19.22
N GLY A 177 5.25 -3.84 19.66
CA GLY A 177 6.40 -4.28 20.45
C GLY A 177 7.75 -4.24 19.70
N GLU A 178 7.72 -4.13 18.37
CA GLU A 178 8.88 -3.98 17.49
C GLU A 178 9.09 -2.51 17.05
N ASN A 179 8.44 -1.55 17.70
CA ASN A 179 8.45 -0.12 17.37
C ASN A 179 7.89 0.19 15.96
N VAL A 180 7.02 -0.66 15.42
CA VAL A 180 6.36 -0.42 14.14
C VAL A 180 4.96 0.14 14.38
N ARG A 181 4.70 1.31 13.81
CA ARG A 181 3.38 1.98 13.86
C ARG A 181 2.60 1.65 12.59
N VAL A 182 1.34 1.29 12.76
CA VAL A 182 0.43 1.04 11.63
C VAL A 182 -0.78 1.96 11.77
N ASN A 183 -1.02 2.77 10.75
CA ASN A 183 -2.08 3.75 10.72
C ASN A 183 -2.78 3.77 9.36
N LEU A 184 -4.01 4.24 9.34
CA LEU A 184 -4.75 4.53 8.12
C LEU A 184 -5.02 6.01 8.00
N VAL A 185 -5.04 6.49 6.76
CA VAL A 185 -5.51 7.83 6.40
C VAL A 185 -6.82 7.66 5.65
N SER A 186 -7.91 8.09 6.25
CA SER A 186 -9.20 8.18 5.58
C SER A 186 -9.17 9.42 4.68
N ALA A 187 -8.97 9.16 3.40
CA ALA A 187 -8.97 10.19 2.37
C ALA A 187 -10.33 10.15 1.69
N GLY A 188 -11.32 10.73 2.32
CA GLY A 188 -12.74 10.64 2.02
C GLY A 188 -13.18 10.39 0.60
N PRO A 189 -14.44 10.12 0.28
CA PRO A 189 -15.03 10.76 -0.88
C PRO A 189 -15.33 12.20 -0.56
#